data_12180fc13b1bb30cdc2d425c5a42062c
#
_entry.id   12180fc13b1bb30cdc2d425c5a42062c
#
_cell.length_a   1.000
_cell.length_b   1.000
_cell.length_c   1.000
_cell.angle_alpha   90.00
_cell.angle_beta   90.00
_cell.angle_gamma   90.00
#
_symmetry.space_group_name_H-M   'P 1'
#
loop_
_entity.id
_entity.type
_entity.pdbx_description
1 polymer ?
#
loop_
_entity_poly.entity_id
_entity_poly.type
_entity_poly.pdbx_seq_one_letter_code
_entity_poly.pdbx_strand_id
1 'polypeptide(L)'
;MIADCWNAGATPKIVMCGSAQKQKISTFTGNATRFKEAEDSKLNAAIDVYISDFGEVQIVPNRHMRVRTVSSVDYTTDVLVLDPSYAEVAYLQTAKQEPLAKTGLSERR
;
A
#
# COMPACT_ATOMS: atom_id res chain seq x y z
N MET A 1 2.06 1.11 -17.45
CA MET A 1 1.78 0.43 -16.13
C MET A 1 0.28 0.28 -15.85
N ILE A 2 -0.51 1.37 -15.57
CA ILE A 2 -1.96 1.23 -15.31
C ILE A 2 -2.68 0.64 -16.53
N ALA A 3 -2.40 1.18 -17.73
CA ALA A 3 -2.95 0.67 -19.00
C ALA A 3 -2.58 -0.80 -19.26
N ASP A 4 -1.37 -1.21 -18.93
CA ASP A 4 -0.92 -2.59 -19.15
C ASP A 4 -1.67 -3.57 -18.21
N CYS A 5 -1.90 -3.17 -16.96
CA CYS A 5 -2.72 -3.93 -16.02
C CYS A 5 -4.17 -4.05 -16.53
N TRP A 6 -4.71 -2.95 -17.03
CA TRP A 6 -6.08 -2.92 -17.55
C TRP A 6 -6.22 -3.80 -18.80
N ASN A 7 -5.25 -3.73 -19.71
CA ASN A 7 -5.22 -4.58 -20.92
C ASN A 7 -5.07 -6.08 -20.57
N ALA A 8 -4.45 -6.40 -19.43
CA ALA A 8 -4.35 -7.76 -18.91
C ALA A 8 -5.65 -8.24 -18.23
N GLY A 9 -6.69 -7.41 -18.17
CA GLY A 9 -7.99 -7.74 -17.60
C GLY A 9 -8.16 -7.40 -16.12
N ALA A 10 -7.17 -6.74 -15.50
CA ALA A 10 -7.26 -6.28 -14.12
C ALA A 10 -7.85 -4.86 -14.01
N THR A 11 -8.43 -4.55 -12.88
CA THR A 11 -8.90 -3.20 -12.55
C THR A 11 -8.06 -2.66 -11.40
N PRO A 12 -6.91 -2.00 -11.68
CA PRO A 12 -6.01 -1.54 -10.65
C PRO A 12 -6.65 -0.47 -9.78
N LYS A 13 -6.62 -0.68 -8.46
CA LYS A 13 -7.18 0.24 -7.46
C LYS A 13 -6.13 0.82 -6.54
N ILE A 14 -4.97 0.18 -6.44
CA ILE A 14 -3.92 0.57 -5.50
C ILE A 14 -2.60 0.72 -6.23
N VAL A 15 -1.94 1.85 -6.03
CA VAL A 15 -0.54 2.06 -6.36
C VAL A 15 0.26 2.10 -5.07
N MET A 16 1.06 1.08 -4.84
CA MET A 16 1.92 0.98 -3.67
C MET A 16 3.33 1.42 -4.01
N CYS A 17 3.90 2.32 -3.23
CA CYS A 17 5.22 2.89 -3.48
C CYS A 17 6.00 3.15 -2.19
N GLY A 18 7.32 3.28 -2.33
CA GLY A 18 8.19 3.69 -1.24
C GLY A 18 8.07 5.19 -0.91
N SER A 19 8.67 5.62 0.20
CA SER A 19 8.61 7.00 0.67
C SER A 19 9.15 8.02 -0.35
N ALA A 20 10.28 7.70 -1.00
CA ALA A 20 10.89 8.57 -2.00
C ALA A 20 10.00 8.76 -3.23
N GLN A 21 9.37 7.69 -3.71
CA GLN A 21 8.44 7.77 -4.83
C GLN A 21 7.16 8.49 -4.47
N LYS A 22 6.65 8.29 -3.24
CA LYS A 22 5.49 9.03 -2.75
C LYS A 22 5.75 10.53 -2.74
N GLN A 23 6.92 10.97 -2.27
CA GLN A 23 7.29 12.38 -2.30
C GLN A 23 7.38 12.92 -3.73
N LYS A 24 7.98 12.17 -4.66
CA LYS A 24 8.03 12.55 -6.08
C LYS A 24 6.62 12.68 -6.69
N ILE A 25 5.73 11.74 -6.41
CA ILE A 25 4.34 11.79 -6.89
C ILE A 25 3.63 13.04 -6.34
N SER A 26 3.87 13.39 -5.08
CA SER A 26 3.29 14.59 -4.47
C SER A 26 3.80 15.90 -5.08
N THR A 27 4.92 15.87 -5.81
CA THR A 27 5.41 17.05 -6.56
C THR A 27 4.73 17.22 -7.93
N PHE A 28 4.00 16.23 -8.40
CA PHE A 28 3.25 16.32 -9.66
C PHE A 28 2.06 17.26 -9.49
N THR A 29 2.32 18.55 -9.62
CA THR A 29 1.28 19.58 -9.55
C THR A 29 0.56 19.70 -10.88
N GLY A 30 -0.33 18.78 -11.19
CA GLY A 30 -1.32 18.97 -12.23
C GLY A 30 -2.43 19.93 -11.75
N ASN A 31 -2.95 20.75 -12.63
CA ASN A 31 -3.99 21.74 -12.28
C ASN A 31 -5.28 21.15 -11.70
N ALA A 32 -5.49 19.85 -11.84
CA ALA A 32 -6.72 19.16 -11.42
C ALA A 32 -6.73 18.71 -9.94
N THR A 33 -5.58 18.67 -9.26
CA THR A 33 -5.46 18.08 -7.92
C THR A 33 -5.47 19.10 -6.78
N ARG A 34 -5.61 20.40 -7.08
CA ARG A 34 -5.54 21.48 -6.08
C ARG A 34 -6.86 21.85 -5.41
N PHE A 35 -7.98 21.31 -5.89
CA PHE A 35 -9.28 21.65 -5.34
C PHE A 35 -9.84 20.56 -4.43
N LYS A 36 -9.13 20.25 -3.36
CA LYS A 36 -9.82 19.91 -2.14
C LYS A 36 -10.02 21.22 -1.40
N GLU A 37 -11.26 21.63 -1.25
CA GLU A 37 -11.63 22.89 -0.59
C GLU A 37 -10.83 23.03 0.70
N ALA A 38 -9.95 24.01 0.72
CA ALA A 38 -9.20 24.37 1.91
C ALA A 38 -10.12 25.26 2.76
N GLU A 39 -11.07 24.68 3.45
CA GLU A 39 -11.80 25.35 4.54
C GLU A 39 -10.89 25.60 5.75
N ASP A 40 -9.76 24.90 5.82
CA ASP A 40 -8.71 25.17 6.79
C ASP A 40 -7.40 25.47 6.07
N SER A 41 -6.70 26.52 6.48
CA SER A 41 -5.41 26.99 5.98
C SER A 41 -4.23 25.98 6.16
N LYS A 42 -4.45 24.70 5.90
CA LYS A 42 -3.46 23.65 5.91
C LYS A 42 -2.88 23.47 4.52
N LEU A 43 -1.55 23.58 4.41
CA LEU A 43 -0.83 23.24 3.19
C LEU A 43 -0.97 21.73 2.91
N ASN A 44 -1.88 21.35 2.02
CA ASN A 44 -2.01 19.98 1.53
C ASN A 44 -1.15 19.81 0.27
N ALA A 45 0.06 19.29 0.45
CA ALA A 45 0.97 18.97 -0.65
C ALA A 45 0.96 17.47 -1.03
N ALA A 46 0.10 16.65 -0.40
CA ALA A 46 0.06 15.21 -0.61
C ALA A 46 -1.01 14.83 -1.64
N ILE A 47 -0.63 13.95 -2.57
CA ILE A 47 -1.55 13.29 -3.51
C ILE A 47 -1.79 11.88 -3.00
N ASP A 48 -3.00 11.56 -2.60
CA ASP A 48 -3.39 10.23 -2.11
C ASP A 48 -4.27 9.47 -3.11
N VAL A 49 -4.92 10.19 -4.01
CA VAL A 49 -5.80 9.63 -5.03
C VAL A 49 -5.41 10.17 -6.38
N TYR A 50 -5.32 9.29 -7.36
CA TYR A 50 -5.10 9.63 -8.75
C TYR A 50 -6.28 9.14 -9.59
N ILE A 51 -6.92 10.05 -10.30
CA ILE A 51 -8.00 9.72 -11.24
C ILE A 51 -7.34 9.55 -12.61
N SER A 52 -7.35 8.33 -13.11
CA SER A 52 -6.87 7.97 -14.44
C SER A 52 -8.04 7.72 -15.39
N ASP A 53 -7.75 7.62 -16.69
CA ASP A 53 -8.75 7.24 -17.70
C ASP A 53 -9.34 5.83 -17.48
N PHE A 54 -8.67 5.01 -16.67
CA PHE A 54 -9.06 3.64 -16.31
C PHE A 54 -9.73 3.53 -14.94
N GLY A 55 -9.96 4.64 -14.26
CA GLY A 55 -10.59 4.70 -12.95
C GLY A 55 -9.74 5.38 -11.89
N GLU A 56 -10.27 5.39 -10.69
CA GLU A 56 -9.65 5.97 -9.51
C GLU A 56 -8.66 5.00 -8.88
N VAL A 57 -7.44 5.48 -8.62
CA VAL A 57 -6.36 4.69 -8.05
C VAL A 57 -5.85 5.37 -6.78
N GLN A 58 -5.82 4.64 -5.68
CA GLN A 58 -5.30 5.11 -4.41
C GLN A 58 -3.79 4.92 -4.32
N ILE A 59 -3.06 5.95 -3.90
CA ILE A 59 -1.60 5.90 -3.73
C ILE A 59 -1.27 5.63 -2.27
N VAL A 60 -0.77 4.42 -1.99
CA VAL A 60 -0.48 3.94 -0.63
C VAL A 60 1.03 3.84 -0.41
N PRO A 61 1.60 4.60 0.54
CA PRO A 61 3.01 4.44 0.89
C PRO A 61 3.25 3.16 1.69
N ASN A 62 4.28 2.41 1.32
CA ASN A 62 4.70 1.21 2.02
C ASN A 62 6.12 1.36 2.57
N ARG A 63 6.25 1.34 3.91
CA ARG A 63 7.54 1.47 4.60
C ARG A 63 8.50 0.30 4.38
N HIS A 64 8.00 -0.85 3.91
CA HIS A 64 8.82 -2.04 3.65
C HIS A 64 9.49 -2.01 2.27
N MET A 65 9.07 -1.09 1.39
CA MET A 65 9.74 -0.84 0.10
C MET A 65 10.97 0.05 0.32
N ARG A 66 12.04 -0.58 0.78
CA ARG A 66 13.32 0.05 1.10
C ARG A 66 14.48 -0.86 0.69
N VAL A 67 15.70 -0.33 0.72
CA VAL A 67 16.90 -1.13 0.50
C VAL A 67 16.92 -2.31 1.48
N ARG A 68 17.03 -3.50 0.94
CA ARG A 68 17.16 -4.72 1.73
C ARG A 68 18.65 -5.08 1.82
N THR A 69 19.24 -4.85 2.99
CA THR A 69 20.68 -5.04 3.25
C THR A 69 21.16 -6.48 3.04
N VAL A 70 20.27 -7.46 3.18
CA VAL A 70 20.61 -8.89 3.10
C VAL A 70 20.82 -9.40 1.66
N SER A 71 20.19 -8.75 0.66
CA SER A 71 20.24 -9.21 -0.74
C SER A 71 20.70 -8.12 -1.72
N SER A 72 21.12 -6.96 -1.24
CA SER A 72 21.53 -5.81 -2.07
C SER A 72 20.47 -5.37 -3.10
N VAL A 73 19.22 -5.76 -2.92
CA VAL A 73 18.12 -5.38 -3.81
C VAL A 73 17.48 -4.11 -3.29
N ASP A 74 17.45 -3.09 -4.12
CA ASP A 74 16.88 -1.78 -3.81
C ASP A 74 15.45 -1.68 -4.39
N TYR A 75 14.47 -1.67 -3.52
CA TYR A 75 13.05 -1.49 -3.89
C TYR A 75 12.55 -0.06 -3.72
N THR A 76 13.44 0.90 -3.43
CA THR A 76 13.05 2.29 -3.18
C THR A 76 12.52 2.99 -4.43
N THR A 77 12.92 2.52 -5.60
CA THR A 77 12.50 3.05 -6.90
C THR A 77 11.31 2.33 -7.49
N ASP A 78 10.92 1.19 -6.90
CA ASP A 78 9.86 0.37 -7.42
C ASP A 78 8.48 0.93 -7.05
N VAL A 79 7.53 0.72 -7.95
CA VAL A 79 6.13 1.05 -7.77
C VAL A 79 5.31 -0.16 -8.19
N LEU A 80 4.43 -0.61 -7.31
CA LEU A 80 3.54 -1.73 -7.54
C LEU A 80 2.13 -1.22 -7.85
N VAL A 81 1.58 -1.65 -8.96
CA VAL A 81 0.18 -1.40 -9.35
C VAL A 81 -0.61 -2.66 -9.08
N LEU A 82 -1.56 -2.59 -8.17
CA LEU A 82 -2.24 -3.75 -7.61
C LEU A 82 -3.74 -3.68 -7.83
N ASP A 83 -4.29 -4.83 -8.18
CA ASP A 83 -5.72 -5.09 -8.10
C ASP A 83 -5.98 -6.04 -6.92
N PRO A 84 -6.64 -5.57 -5.84
CA PRO A 84 -6.91 -6.39 -4.66
C PRO A 84 -7.79 -7.62 -4.93
N SER A 85 -8.55 -7.61 -6.02
CA SER A 85 -9.45 -8.73 -6.37
C SER A 85 -8.70 -10.01 -6.73
N TYR A 86 -7.43 -9.89 -7.14
CA TYR A 86 -6.55 -11.02 -7.46
C TYR A 86 -5.62 -11.44 -6.31
N ALA A 87 -5.72 -10.78 -5.15
CA ALA A 87 -4.89 -11.07 -4.00
C ALA A 87 -5.73 -11.62 -2.85
N GLU A 88 -5.45 -12.85 -2.44
CA GLU A 88 -6.12 -13.51 -1.33
C GLU A 88 -5.10 -14.12 -0.37
N VAL A 89 -5.39 -14.08 0.92
CA VAL A 89 -4.56 -14.73 1.95
C VAL A 89 -5.30 -15.93 2.48
N ALA A 90 -4.79 -17.12 2.19
CA ALA A 90 -5.33 -18.38 2.68
C ALA A 90 -4.58 -18.85 3.93
N TYR A 91 -5.33 -19.28 4.94
CA TYR A 91 -4.78 -19.84 6.17
C TYR A 91 -5.20 -21.31 6.28
N LEU A 92 -4.24 -22.21 6.37
CA LEU A 92 -4.52 -23.61 6.68
C LEU A 92 -4.96 -23.76 8.14
N GLN A 93 -4.29 -23.05 9.04
CA GLN A 93 -4.62 -23.01 10.46
C GLN A 93 -4.30 -21.63 11.02
N THR A 94 -5.27 -21.02 11.67
CA THR A 94 -5.05 -19.77 12.39
C THR A 94 -4.31 -20.03 13.69
N ALA A 95 -3.51 -19.06 14.15
CA ALA A 95 -2.86 -19.14 15.45
C ALA A 95 -3.91 -19.31 16.55
N LYS A 96 -3.85 -20.43 17.27
CA LYS A 96 -4.75 -20.75 18.38
C LYS A 96 -3.95 -20.83 19.66
N GLN A 97 -4.39 -20.14 20.68
CA GLN A 97 -3.81 -20.23 22.00
C GLN A 97 -4.65 -21.22 22.83
N GLU A 98 -4.02 -22.32 23.24
CA GLU A 98 -4.66 -23.28 24.13
C GLU A 98 -3.97 -23.22 25.49
N PRO A 99 -4.74 -23.13 26.60
CA PRO A 99 -4.17 -23.19 27.93
C PRO A 99 -3.61 -24.61 28.19
N LEU A 100 -2.39 -24.67 28.66
CA LEU A 100 -1.78 -25.92 29.09
C LEU A 100 -2.54 -26.50 30.29
N ALA A 101 -2.65 -27.83 30.33
CA ALA A 101 -3.28 -28.54 31.44
C ALA A 101 -2.62 -28.14 32.78
N LYS A 102 -3.45 -27.81 33.76
CA LYS A 102 -2.98 -27.55 35.14
C LYS A 102 -2.38 -28.81 35.74
N THR A 103 -1.12 -28.70 36.14
CA THR A 103 -0.47 -29.77 36.91
C THR A 103 -0.26 -29.23 38.34
N GLY A 104 -1.10 -29.66 39.29
CA GLY A 104 -1.09 -29.17 40.67
C GLY A 104 -1.71 -27.78 40.84
N LEU A 105 -1.20 -26.97 41.74
CA LEU A 105 -1.67 -25.63 42.09
C LEU A 105 -1.06 -24.51 41.18
N SER A 106 -0.15 -24.87 40.27
CA SER A 106 0.51 -23.90 39.39
C SER A 106 -0.04 -23.94 37.96
N GLU A 107 -0.30 -22.78 37.40
CA GLU A 107 -0.66 -22.58 36.00
C GLU A 107 0.62 -22.32 35.19
N ARG A 108 0.96 -23.20 34.25
CA ARG A 108 2.05 -22.95 33.30
C ARG A 108 1.52 -22.20 32.10
N ARG A 109 2.14 -21.06 31.83
CA ARG A 109 1.95 -20.26 30.64
C ARG A 109 3.09 -20.46 29.66
#